data_3414e8f50f4b371ca1d57d1280f65c62
#
_entry.id   3414e8f50f4b371ca1d57d1280f65c62
#
_cell.length_a   1.000
_cell.length_b   1.000
_cell.length_c   1.000
_cell.angle_alpha   90.00
_cell.angle_beta   90.00
_cell.angle_gamma   90.00
#
_symmetry.space_group_name_H-M   'P 1'
#
loop_
_entity.id
_entity.type
_entity.pdbx_description
1 polymer ?
#
loop_
_entity_poly.entity_id
_entity_poly.type
_entity_poly.pdbx_seq_one_letter_code
_entity_poly.pdbx_strand_id
1 'polypeptide(L)'
;HRMVFAADEYYLIANVPFPSSSTYGEFPMHEDGIGMVRAFEAEFNGAVESGIGPRAGFFHWVDGAPAEGYRAPREKPVAANRGGELLSDIESLEGSSVPVQLKPSRKAPIGILTGSYGVRVLAPLLEELDREDVRLIEVENKFFGGNIGVSGLMVGADISRVLEVEPEGHRYLLPDVCLSSGRFLDGVEVVDLPRSVEVVPADGIALRAVLERTSQRSIPG
;
A
#
# COMPACT_ATOMS: atom_id res chain seq x y z
N HIS A 1 -14.82 -16.37 27.44
CA HIS A 1 -14.87 -16.00 26.01
C HIS A 1 -15.30 -14.55 25.89
N ARG A 2 -14.49 -13.68 25.25
CA ARG A 2 -14.94 -12.36 24.83
C ARG A 2 -15.92 -12.55 23.66
N MET A 3 -17.12 -11.98 23.78
CA MET A 3 -18.16 -12.06 22.76
C MET A 3 -18.28 -10.78 21.91
N VAL A 4 -17.55 -9.72 22.30
CA VAL A 4 -17.59 -8.43 21.61
C VAL A 4 -16.16 -7.93 21.43
N PHE A 5 -15.82 -7.57 20.20
CA PHE A 5 -14.55 -6.92 19.82
C PHE A 5 -14.87 -5.59 19.14
N ALA A 6 -14.06 -4.58 19.42
CA ALA A 6 -14.11 -3.33 18.68
C ALA A 6 -13.19 -3.42 17.46
N ALA A 7 -13.60 -2.84 16.34
CA ALA A 7 -12.72 -2.67 15.20
C ALA A 7 -11.54 -1.75 15.56
N ASP A 8 -10.40 -1.96 14.90
CA ASP A 8 -9.14 -1.25 15.17
C ASP A 8 -9.30 0.28 15.02
N GLU A 9 -10.18 0.72 14.14
CA GLU A 9 -10.53 2.12 13.95
C GLU A 9 -10.96 2.81 15.25
N TYR A 10 -11.73 2.13 16.12
CA TYR A 10 -12.17 2.72 17.38
C TYR A 10 -11.03 2.97 18.34
N TYR A 11 -9.99 2.12 18.36
CA TYR A 11 -8.78 2.35 19.15
C TYR A 11 -7.99 3.55 18.61
N LEU A 12 -7.94 3.70 17.28
CA LEU A 12 -7.30 4.84 16.64
C LEU A 12 -8.07 6.14 16.95
N ILE A 13 -9.39 6.18 16.82
CA ILE A 13 -10.20 7.37 17.12
C ILE A 13 -10.11 7.73 18.59
N ALA A 14 -10.21 6.76 19.49
CA ALA A 14 -10.13 6.97 20.92
C ALA A 14 -8.71 7.28 21.43
N ASN A 15 -7.71 7.14 20.57
CA ASN A 15 -6.29 7.28 20.92
C ASN A 15 -5.88 6.40 22.11
N VAL A 16 -6.32 5.16 22.11
CA VAL A 16 -5.99 4.16 23.14
C VAL A 16 -5.16 3.02 22.56
N PRO A 17 -4.34 2.33 23.37
CA PRO A 17 -3.53 1.20 22.90
C PRO A 17 -4.39 0.06 22.38
N PHE A 18 -3.93 -0.60 21.32
CA PHE A 18 -4.54 -1.84 20.84
C PHE A 18 -4.37 -2.96 21.87
N PRO A 19 -5.33 -3.87 21.99
CA PRO A 19 -5.17 -5.10 22.76
C PRO A 19 -3.97 -5.91 22.27
N SER A 20 -3.46 -6.80 23.11
CA SER A 20 -2.39 -7.72 22.72
C SER A 20 -2.85 -8.69 21.62
N SER A 21 -1.92 -9.17 20.79
CA SER A 21 -2.20 -10.15 19.73
C SER A 21 -2.93 -11.39 20.24
N SER A 22 -2.60 -11.85 21.46
CA SER A 22 -3.27 -13.00 22.12
C SER A 22 -4.76 -12.80 22.36
N THR A 23 -5.24 -11.55 22.34
CA THR A 23 -6.67 -11.23 22.47
C THR A 23 -7.48 -11.67 21.24
N TYR A 24 -6.84 -11.65 20.07
CA TYR A 24 -7.48 -11.90 18.77
C TYR A 24 -7.38 -13.37 18.32
N GLY A 25 -6.65 -14.22 19.04
CA GLY A 25 -6.40 -15.60 18.65
C GLY A 25 -5.66 -15.70 17.31
N GLU A 26 -6.24 -16.43 16.35
CA GLU A 26 -5.69 -16.56 14.99
C GLU A 26 -6.27 -15.50 14.03
N PHE A 27 -6.73 -14.38 14.54
CA PHE A 27 -7.32 -13.27 13.78
C PHE A 27 -8.52 -13.66 12.90
N PRO A 28 -9.51 -14.40 13.40
CA PRO A 28 -10.64 -14.88 12.59
C PRO A 28 -11.55 -13.76 12.08
N MET A 29 -11.50 -12.57 12.69
CA MET A 29 -12.31 -11.40 12.35
C MET A 29 -11.48 -10.28 11.68
N HIS A 30 -10.35 -10.65 11.10
CA HIS A 30 -9.46 -9.71 10.43
C HIS A 30 -10.16 -8.95 9.29
N GLU A 31 -11.05 -9.62 8.57
CA GLU A 31 -11.81 -9.03 7.46
C GLU A 31 -12.78 -7.94 7.92
N ASP A 32 -13.20 -7.99 9.19
CA ASP A 32 -14.09 -7.00 9.82
C ASP A 32 -13.31 -5.81 10.43
N GLY A 33 -12.01 -5.70 10.14
CA GLY A 33 -11.16 -4.65 10.70
C GLY A 33 -10.78 -4.86 12.16
N ILE A 34 -10.85 -6.09 12.66
CA ILE A 34 -10.57 -6.45 14.05
C ILE A 34 -9.23 -7.17 14.14
N GLY A 35 -8.26 -6.55 14.80
CA GLY A 35 -6.91 -7.10 14.95
C GLY A 35 -6.02 -6.95 13.72
N MET A 36 -6.42 -6.17 12.73
CA MET A 36 -5.63 -5.90 11.51
C MET A 36 -4.27 -5.29 11.83
N VAL A 37 -4.23 -4.35 12.76
CA VAL A 37 -2.98 -3.69 13.17
C VAL A 37 -2.02 -4.70 13.77
N ARG A 38 -2.49 -5.54 14.69
CA ARG A 38 -1.65 -6.57 15.31
C ARG A 38 -1.20 -7.65 14.35
N ALA A 39 -2.05 -8.00 13.38
CA ALA A 39 -1.68 -8.90 12.30
C ALA A 39 -0.57 -8.30 11.43
N PHE A 40 -0.73 -7.05 11.01
CA PHE A 40 0.26 -6.32 10.24
C PHE A 40 1.61 -6.20 10.97
N GLU A 41 1.58 -5.83 12.26
CA GLU A 41 2.79 -5.77 13.10
C GLU A 41 3.50 -7.13 13.18
N ALA A 42 2.75 -8.22 13.38
CA ALA A 42 3.31 -9.58 13.43
C ALA A 42 3.94 -10.00 12.10
N GLU A 43 3.31 -9.68 10.99
CA GLU A 43 3.82 -9.89 9.64
C GLU A 43 5.10 -9.07 9.40
N PHE A 44 5.06 -7.78 9.72
CA PHE A 44 6.18 -6.87 9.53
C PHE A 44 7.40 -7.27 10.36
N ASN A 45 7.18 -7.72 11.59
CA ASN A 45 8.24 -8.18 12.51
C ASN A 45 8.72 -9.61 12.23
N GLY A 46 8.14 -10.28 11.23
CA GLY A 46 8.53 -11.64 10.85
C GLY A 46 8.10 -12.71 11.86
N ALA A 47 7.10 -12.42 12.69
CA ALA A 47 6.54 -13.37 13.65
C ALA A 47 5.63 -14.41 12.97
N VAL A 48 5.23 -14.18 11.72
CA VAL A 48 4.45 -15.09 10.86
C VAL A 48 5.06 -15.17 9.48
N GLU A 49 5.17 -16.38 8.95
CA GLU A 49 5.76 -16.65 7.63
C GLU A 49 4.74 -16.56 6.49
N SER A 50 3.46 -16.74 6.80
CA SER A 50 2.37 -16.65 5.83
C SER A 50 1.45 -15.50 6.20
N GLY A 51 1.21 -14.59 5.24
CA GLY A 51 0.38 -13.42 5.48
C GLY A 51 -0.99 -13.77 6.01
N ILE A 52 -1.31 -13.21 7.17
CA ILE A 52 -2.69 -13.15 7.67
C ILE A 52 -3.49 -12.24 6.72
N GLY A 53 -2.85 -11.30 6.10
CA GLY A 53 -3.17 -10.32 5.07
C GLY A 53 -4.64 -9.94 4.87
N PRO A 54 -4.99 -8.77 4.35
CA PRO A 54 -6.35 -8.47 4.03
C PRO A 54 -6.87 -9.51 3.04
N ARG A 55 -7.62 -10.45 3.56
CA ARG A 55 -8.40 -11.38 2.77
C ARG A 55 -9.57 -10.59 2.20
N ALA A 56 -10.29 -11.18 1.31
CA ALA A 56 -11.48 -10.67 0.72
C ALA A 56 -12.39 -9.95 1.71
N GLY A 57 -12.28 -8.65 1.80
CA GLY A 57 -12.74 -7.93 2.94
C GLY A 57 -14.04 -7.18 2.78
N PHE A 58 -14.28 -6.38 3.75
CA PHE A 58 -15.38 -5.50 4.08
C PHE A 58 -16.15 -4.90 2.87
N PHE A 59 -15.48 -4.43 1.82
CA PHE A 59 -16.13 -3.85 0.65
C PHE A 59 -16.90 -4.86 -0.21
N HIS A 60 -16.70 -6.14 0.00
CA HIS A 60 -17.46 -7.20 -0.66
C HIS A 60 -18.93 -7.24 -0.23
N TRP A 61 -19.22 -6.82 0.99
CA TRP A 61 -20.56 -6.94 1.58
C TRP A 61 -21.38 -5.64 1.55
N VAL A 62 -20.72 -4.48 1.50
CA VAL A 62 -21.41 -3.19 1.67
C VAL A 62 -22.33 -2.84 0.52
N ASP A 63 -22.03 -3.27 -0.72
CA ASP A 63 -22.82 -2.88 -1.88
C ASP A 63 -23.74 -3.95 -2.46
N GLY A 64 -23.78 -5.17 -1.88
CA GLY A 64 -24.56 -6.26 -2.46
C GLY A 64 -24.17 -6.61 -3.90
N ALA A 65 -23.13 -5.98 -4.43
CA ALA A 65 -22.57 -6.24 -5.73
C ALA A 65 -21.67 -7.48 -5.64
N PRO A 66 -21.64 -8.35 -6.64
CA PRO A 66 -20.68 -9.43 -6.70
C PRO A 66 -19.27 -8.80 -6.67
N ALA A 67 -18.43 -9.31 -5.80
CA ALA A 67 -17.08 -8.83 -5.51
C ALA A 67 -16.12 -8.75 -6.70
N GLU A 68 -16.51 -9.25 -7.82
CA GLU A 68 -15.71 -9.29 -9.06
C GLU A 68 -15.31 -7.90 -9.58
N GLY A 69 -15.94 -6.81 -9.11
CA GLY A 69 -15.61 -5.44 -9.52
C GLY A 69 -14.79 -4.65 -8.49
N TYR A 70 -14.80 -5.01 -7.21
CA TYR A 70 -14.18 -4.23 -6.11
C TYR A 70 -12.87 -4.83 -5.60
N ARG A 71 -12.47 -5.94 -6.13
CA ARG A 71 -11.23 -6.61 -5.80
C ARG A 71 -10.34 -6.63 -7.01
N ALA A 72 -9.18 -6.05 -6.86
CA ALA A 72 -8.04 -6.69 -7.51
C ALA A 72 -7.94 -8.09 -6.88
N PRO A 73 -8.19 -9.20 -7.63
CA PRO A 73 -7.71 -10.46 -7.17
C PRO A 73 -6.26 -10.20 -6.80
N ARG A 74 -5.76 -10.73 -5.70
CA ARG A 74 -4.30 -10.81 -5.47
C ARG A 74 -3.75 -11.73 -6.55
N GLU A 75 -3.74 -11.24 -7.76
CA GLU A 75 -2.90 -11.78 -8.80
C GLU A 75 -1.50 -11.64 -8.22
N LYS A 76 -0.87 -12.80 -8.04
CA LYS A 76 0.57 -12.88 -7.81
C LYS A 76 1.17 -11.78 -8.65
N PRO A 77 2.04 -10.91 -8.08
CA PRO A 77 2.61 -9.80 -8.83
C PRO A 77 3.01 -10.37 -10.17
N VAL A 78 2.31 -9.96 -11.22
CA VAL A 78 2.70 -10.30 -12.57
C VAL A 78 4.05 -9.64 -12.67
N ALA A 79 5.08 -10.47 -12.52
CA ALA A 79 6.43 -10.04 -12.77
C ALA A 79 6.32 -9.27 -14.06
N ALA A 80 6.69 -7.98 -14.02
CA ALA A 80 6.65 -7.10 -15.15
C ALA A 80 7.67 -7.59 -16.18
N ASN A 81 7.36 -8.72 -16.80
CA ASN A 81 8.06 -9.37 -17.89
C ASN A 81 7.22 -9.21 -19.15
N ARG A 82 6.86 -7.97 -19.47
CA ARG A 82 6.47 -7.56 -20.82
C ARG A 82 7.63 -6.74 -21.44
N GLY A 83 8.81 -7.29 -21.38
CA GLY A 83 9.98 -6.78 -22.06
C GLY A 83 10.46 -7.72 -23.17
N GLY A 84 9.57 -8.41 -23.88
CA GLY A 84 9.98 -9.43 -24.83
C GLY A 84 9.27 -9.51 -26.18
N GLU A 85 8.20 -8.74 -26.38
CA GLU A 85 7.39 -8.97 -27.60
C GLU A 85 6.96 -7.71 -28.35
N LEU A 86 7.65 -6.60 -28.21
CA LEU A 86 7.38 -5.35 -28.96
C LEU A 86 8.59 -4.84 -29.76
N LEU A 87 9.42 -5.75 -30.25
CA LEU A 87 10.56 -5.37 -31.12
C LEU A 87 10.34 -5.66 -32.61
N SER A 88 9.17 -6.11 -33.03
CA SER A 88 8.91 -6.39 -34.45
C SER A 88 8.12 -5.32 -35.21
N ASP A 89 7.56 -4.29 -34.54
CA ASP A 89 6.69 -3.31 -35.21
C ASP A 89 7.19 -1.86 -35.13
N ILE A 90 8.51 -1.64 -34.90
CA ILE A 90 9.10 -0.28 -34.87
C ILE A 90 9.73 0.01 -36.23
N GLU A 91 8.98 -0.04 -37.28
CA GLU A 91 9.44 0.44 -38.60
C GLU A 91 8.49 1.45 -39.25
N SER A 92 7.74 2.23 -38.52
CA SER A 92 6.96 3.34 -39.14
C SER A 92 6.40 4.32 -38.12
N LEU A 93 7.20 5.00 -37.30
CA LEU A 93 6.74 6.22 -36.64
C LEU A 93 7.91 7.21 -36.50
N GLU A 94 8.13 7.99 -37.53
CA GLU A 94 8.91 9.23 -37.44
C GLU A 94 8.17 10.22 -36.50
N GLY A 95 8.82 10.64 -35.43
CA GLY A 95 8.55 11.94 -34.78
C GLY A 95 7.72 11.95 -33.50
N SER A 96 7.48 10.84 -32.82
CA SER A 96 6.87 10.87 -31.47
C SER A 96 7.93 10.66 -30.40
N SER A 97 8.33 11.72 -29.70
CA SER A 97 9.14 11.59 -28.48
C SER A 97 8.29 10.95 -27.39
N VAL A 98 8.42 9.63 -27.22
CA VAL A 98 7.85 8.94 -26.06
C VAL A 98 8.65 9.38 -24.83
N PRO A 99 8.04 10.01 -23.82
CA PRO A 99 8.76 10.36 -22.61
C PRO A 99 9.23 9.07 -21.92
N VAL A 100 10.54 8.83 -21.94
CA VAL A 100 11.15 7.73 -21.21
C VAL A 100 11.10 8.07 -19.73
N GLN A 101 10.11 7.56 -19.03
CA GLN A 101 10.03 7.70 -17.60
C GLN A 101 11.06 6.77 -16.95
N LEU A 102 12.19 7.35 -16.55
CA LEU A 102 13.25 6.62 -15.86
C LEU A 102 12.74 6.12 -14.52
N LYS A 103 12.76 4.81 -14.30
CA LYS A 103 12.44 4.25 -13.00
C LYS A 103 13.47 4.72 -11.97
N PRO A 104 13.05 5.15 -10.77
CA PRO A 104 13.96 5.55 -9.71
C PRO A 104 15.00 4.47 -9.38
N SER A 105 16.18 4.89 -8.97
CA SER A 105 17.21 3.98 -8.48
C SER A 105 16.67 3.18 -7.28
N ARG A 106 17.07 1.93 -7.14
CA ARG A 106 16.74 1.12 -5.96
C ARG A 106 17.25 1.71 -4.64
N LYS A 107 18.25 2.60 -4.70
CA LYS A 107 18.80 3.32 -3.55
C LYS A 107 18.17 4.70 -3.34
N ALA A 108 17.18 5.07 -4.13
CA ALA A 108 16.49 6.34 -3.97
C ALA A 108 15.67 6.34 -2.67
N PRO A 109 15.52 7.51 -2.02
CA PRO A 109 14.65 7.64 -0.86
C PRO A 109 13.25 7.14 -1.12
N ILE A 110 12.64 6.56 -0.10
CA ILE A 110 11.33 5.92 -0.18
C ILE A 110 10.28 6.78 0.53
N GLY A 111 9.20 7.08 -0.17
CA GLY A 111 7.98 7.63 0.40
C GLY A 111 6.88 6.57 0.41
N ILE A 112 6.31 6.28 1.56
CA ILE A 112 5.19 5.35 1.71
C ILE A 112 3.89 6.15 1.77
N LEU A 113 3.06 6.02 0.74
CA LEU A 113 1.75 6.67 0.66
C LEU A 113 0.75 5.92 1.54
N THR A 114 0.09 6.62 2.44
CA THR A 114 -0.86 6.00 3.37
C THR A 114 -1.87 7.02 3.91
N GLY A 115 -3.01 6.57 4.38
CA GLY A 115 -3.97 7.43 5.09
C GLY A 115 -3.51 7.72 6.52
N SER A 116 -4.20 8.64 7.22
CA SER A 116 -3.83 9.07 8.59
C SER A 116 -3.79 7.91 9.59
N TYR A 117 -4.65 6.91 9.47
CA TYR A 117 -4.60 5.73 10.33
C TYR A 117 -3.35 4.88 10.06
N GLY A 118 -2.97 4.73 8.77
CA GLY A 118 -1.76 4.03 8.40
C GLY A 118 -0.49 4.74 8.90
N VAL A 119 -0.45 6.07 8.91
CA VAL A 119 0.65 6.83 9.53
C VAL A 119 0.85 6.41 10.98
N ARG A 120 -0.24 6.35 11.76
CA ARG A 120 -0.18 6.00 13.19
C ARG A 120 0.26 4.57 13.45
N VAL A 121 -0.03 3.66 12.52
CA VAL A 121 0.37 2.24 12.62
C VAL A 121 1.81 2.05 12.17
N LEU A 122 2.21 2.71 11.07
CA LEU A 122 3.51 2.48 10.46
C LEU A 122 4.64 3.27 11.13
N ALA A 123 4.35 4.45 11.70
CA ALA A 123 5.40 5.29 12.29
C ALA A 123 6.23 4.55 13.35
N PRO A 124 5.65 3.87 14.35
CA PRO A 124 6.45 3.12 15.33
C PRO A 124 7.29 2.01 14.71
N LEU A 125 6.75 1.31 13.69
CA LEU A 125 7.47 0.22 13.01
C LEU A 125 8.67 0.71 12.19
N LEU A 126 8.54 1.90 11.59
CA LEU A 126 9.64 2.50 10.83
C LEU A 126 10.71 3.11 11.74
N GLU A 127 10.34 3.64 12.91
CA GLU A 127 11.27 4.10 13.93
C GLU A 127 12.18 2.95 14.40
N GLU A 128 11.64 1.73 14.57
CA GLU A 128 12.42 0.54 14.94
C GLU A 128 13.42 0.11 13.85
N LEU A 129 13.17 0.46 12.58
CA LEU A 129 14.09 0.14 11.48
C LEU A 129 15.31 1.07 11.39
N ASP A 130 15.29 2.22 12.09
CA ASP A 130 16.36 3.24 12.09
C ASP A 130 16.84 3.62 10.67
N ARG A 131 15.87 3.95 9.80
CA ARG A 131 16.12 4.25 8.39
C ARG A 131 15.73 5.67 8.02
N GLU A 132 16.72 6.54 7.82
CA GLU A 132 16.53 7.94 7.42
C GLU A 132 16.06 8.10 5.96
N ASP A 133 16.25 7.08 5.11
CA ASP A 133 15.87 7.10 3.70
C ASP A 133 14.40 6.71 3.46
N VAL A 134 13.64 6.38 4.51
CA VAL A 134 12.22 6.00 4.45
C VAL A 134 11.37 7.00 5.21
N ARG A 135 10.30 7.47 4.59
CA ARG A 135 9.34 8.38 5.24
C ARG A 135 7.91 8.02 4.90
N LEU A 136 7.00 8.38 5.78
CA LEU A 136 5.57 8.30 5.52
C LEU A 136 5.08 9.57 4.81
N ILE A 137 4.17 9.38 3.89
CA ILE A 137 3.48 10.45 3.17
C ILE A 137 1.99 10.26 3.43
N GLU A 138 1.44 11.13 4.28
CA GLU A 138 0.03 11.12 4.57
C GLU A 138 -0.78 11.68 3.40
N VAL A 139 -1.75 10.90 2.94
CA VAL A 139 -2.71 11.30 1.91
C VAL A 139 -4.04 11.63 2.60
N GLU A 140 -4.30 12.94 2.76
CA GLU A 140 -5.60 13.41 3.24
C GLU A 140 -6.69 13.08 2.22
N ASN A 141 -7.72 12.38 2.65
CA ASN A 141 -8.83 11.97 1.81
C ASN A 141 -9.86 13.11 1.66
N LYS A 142 -9.58 14.04 0.76
CA LYS A 142 -10.51 15.18 0.47
C LYS A 142 -11.72 14.75 -0.34
N PHE A 143 -11.56 13.72 -1.16
CA PHE A 143 -12.64 13.20 -2.00
C PHE A 143 -13.87 12.80 -1.17
N PHE A 144 -13.65 12.18 0.00
CA PHE A 144 -14.71 11.82 0.93
C PHE A 144 -14.89 12.80 2.10
N GLY A 145 -14.37 14.02 2.00
CA GLY A 145 -14.61 15.10 2.97
C GLY A 145 -13.59 15.20 4.11
N GLY A 146 -12.43 14.52 4.03
CA GLY A 146 -11.31 14.75 4.95
C GLY A 146 -11.34 13.97 6.27
N ASN A 147 -12.38 13.19 6.55
CA ASN A 147 -12.56 12.47 7.81
C ASN A 147 -12.28 10.95 7.70
N ILE A 148 -11.84 10.49 6.54
CA ILE A 148 -11.52 9.07 6.28
C ILE A 148 -10.02 8.88 6.32
N GLY A 149 -9.53 8.07 7.26
CA GLY A 149 -8.10 7.84 7.47
C GLY A 149 -7.57 6.50 6.95
N VAL A 150 -8.42 5.64 6.37
CA VAL A 150 -8.01 4.32 5.88
C VAL A 150 -7.34 4.40 4.51
N SER A 151 -6.24 3.68 4.33
CA SER A 151 -5.48 3.68 3.07
C SER A 151 -6.26 3.06 1.90
N GLY A 152 -7.19 2.15 2.16
CA GLY A 152 -8.00 1.49 1.13
C GLY A 152 -8.99 2.42 0.42
N LEU A 153 -9.26 3.60 0.96
CA LEU A 153 -10.16 4.60 0.36
C LEU A 153 -9.40 5.81 -0.19
N MET A 154 -8.08 5.77 -0.29
CA MET A 154 -7.31 6.78 -1.02
C MET A 154 -7.70 6.76 -2.50
N VAL A 155 -7.90 7.93 -3.09
CA VAL A 155 -8.27 8.09 -4.49
C VAL A 155 -7.15 8.73 -5.31
N GLY A 156 -7.19 8.56 -6.62
CA GLY A 156 -6.15 9.05 -7.52
C GLY A 156 -5.97 10.56 -7.47
N ALA A 157 -7.05 11.33 -7.36
CA ALA A 157 -7.01 12.79 -7.25
C ALA A 157 -6.27 13.27 -5.99
N ASP A 158 -6.50 12.64 -4.83
CA ASP A 158 -5.84 13.00 -3.58
C ASP A 158 -4.36 12.59 -3.59
N ILE A 159 -4.04 11.42 -4.14
CA ILE A 159 -2.67 10.95 -4.32
C ILE A 159 -1.91 11.86 -5.30
N SER A 160 -2.53 12.24 -6.43
CA SER A 160 -1.92 13.15 -7.40
C SER A 160 -1.54 14.47 -6.74
N ARG A 161 -2.46 15.07 -5.99
CA ARG A 161 -2.23 16.34 -5.26
C ARG A 161 -1.02 16.26 -4.32
N VAL A 162 -0.83 15.13 -3.65
CA VAL A 162 0.32 14.92 -2.76
C VAL A 162 1.59 14.71 -3.57
N LEU A 163 1.54 13.88 -4.61
CA LEU A 163 2.71 13.58 -5.44
C LEU A 163 3.21 14.74 -6.28
N GLU A 164 2.36 15.73 -6.62
CA GLU A 164 2.77 16.92 -7.38
C GLU A 164 3.90 17.71 -6.71
N VAL A 165 3.87 17.78 -5.37
CA VAL A 165 4.87 18.50 -4.57
C VAL A 165 6.05 17.62 -4.13
N GLU A 166 5.99 16.35 -4.42
CA GLU A 166 7.02 15.38 -4.04
C GLU A 166 8.20 15.38 -5.02
N PRO A 167 9.45 15.13 -4.55
CA PRO A 167 10.64 15.11 -5.38
C PRO A 167 10.57 14.08 -6.50
N GLU A 168 11.14 14.41 -7.65
CA GLU A 168 11.39 13.43 -8.71
C GLU A 168 12.54 12.48 -8.33
N GLY A 169 12.50 11.26 -8.88
CA GLY A 169 13.54 10.28 -8.67
C GLY A 169 13.48 9.53 -7.32
N HIS A 170 12.55 9.89 -6.43
CA HIS A 170 12.25 9.09 -5.25
C HIS A 170 11.38 7.88 -5.62
N ARG A 171 11.38 6.85 -4.78
CA ARG A 171 10.47 5.71 -4.87
C ARG A 171 9.23 5.98 -4.04
N TYR A 172 8.06 5.81 -4.62
CA TYR A 172 6.80 5.99 -3.92
C TYR A 172 6.08 4.65 -3.85
N LEU A 173 5.88 4.13 -2.63
CA LEU A 173 5.17 2.87 -2.40
C LEU A 173 3.69 3.17 -2.21
N LEU A 174 2.85 2.52 -3.02
CA LEU A 174 1.40 2.62 -2.98
C LEU A 174 0.81 1.28 -2.54
N PRO A 175 0.02 1.22 -1.46
CA PRO A 175 -0.64 -0.01 -1.06
C PRO A 175 -1.71 -0.40 -2.10
N ASP A 176 -1.74 -1.68 -2.48
CA ASP A 176 -2.66 -2.22 -3.49
C ASP A 176 -4.14 -2.16 -3.09
N VAL A 177 -4.41 -2.03 -1.79
CA VAL A 177 -5.77 -2.02 -1.22
C VAL A 177 -6.64 -0.86 -1.71
N CYS A 178 -6.04 0.24 -2.21
CA CYS A 178 -6.76 1.38 -2.80
C CYS A 178 -7.06 1.21 -4.30
N LEU A 179 -6.69 0.09 -4.89
CA LEU A 179 -6.86 -0.18 -6.31
C LEU A 179 -7.85 -1.33 -6.56
N SER A 180 -8.68 -1.16 -7.56
CA SER A 180 -9.51 -2.21 -8.14
C SER A 180 -9.20 -2.30 -9.64
N SER A 181 -8.69 -3.44 -10.08
CA SER A 181 -8.28 -3.65 -11.48
C SER A 181 -7.32 -2.56 -12.01
N GLY A 182 -6.39 -2.09 -11.15
CA GLY A 182 -5.40 -1.08 -11.50
C GLY A 182 -5.92 0.36 -11.51
N ARG A 183 -7.16 0.61 -11.08
CA ARG A 183 -7.80 1.93 -11.00
C ARG A 183 -8.15 2.29 -9.57
N PHE A 184 -8.10 3.56 -9.28
CA PHE A 184 -8.64 4.13 -8.05
C PHE A 184 -10.17 4.24 -8.12
N LEU A 185 -10.80 4.46 -6.98
CA LEU A 185 -12.25 4.56 -6.85
C LEU A 185 -12.86 5.74 -7.64
N ASP A 186 -12.09 6.80 -7.86
CA ASP A 186 -12.44 7.96 -8.69
C ASP A 186 -12.18 7.74 -10.19
N GLY A 187 -11.74 6.54 -10.59
CA GLY A 187 -11.50 6.16 -11.97
C GLY A 187 -10.12 6.52 -12.54
N VAL A 188 -9.30 7.25 -11.78
CA VAL A 188 -7.91 7.57 -12.18
C VAL A 188 -7.10 6.28 -12.26
N GLU A 189 -6.22 6.16 -13.24
CA GLU A 189 -5.30 5.03 -13.37
C GLU A 189 -3.95 5.35 -12.71
N VAL A 190 -3.25 4.32 -12.27
CA VAL A 190 -1.93 4.46 -11.65
C VAL A 190 -0.92 5.14 -12.60
N VAL A 191 -1.06 4.92 -13.90
CA VAL A 191 -0.18 5.49 -14.92
C VAL A 191 -0.37 7.00 -15.11
N ASP A 192 -1.50 7.55 -14.69
CA ASP A 192 -1.83 8.97 -14.80
C ASP A 192 -1.31 9.80 -13.62
N LEU A 193 -0.71 9.16 -12.62
CA LEU A 193 -0.15 9.86 -11.48
C LEU A 193 1.07 10.72 -11.87
N PRO A 194 1.28 11.89 -11.24
CA PRO A 194 2.37 12.81 -11.58
C PRO A 194 3.78 12.28 -11.24
N ARG A 195 3.87 11.22 -10.46
CA ARG A 195 5.10 10.47 -10.16
C ARG A 195 4.84 8.98 -10.30
N SER A 196 5.84 8.24 -10.75
CA SER A 196 5.75 6.78 -10.80
C SER A 196 5.68 6.20 -9.40
N VAL A 197 4.76 5.27 -9.18
CA VAL A 197 4.59 4.56 -7.93
C VAL A 197 4.88 3.06 -8.08
N GLU A 198 5.33 2.45 -7.01
CA GLU A 198 5.50 1.00 -6.89
C GLU A 198 4.33 0.47 -6.07
N VAL A 199 3.46 -0.31 -6.71
CA VAL A 199 2.31 -0.92 -6.04
C VAL A 199 2.80 -2.09 -5.20
N VAL A 200 2.47 -2.09 -3.91
CA VAL A 200 2.93 -3.08 -2.93
C VAL A 200 1.70 -3.67 -2.24
N PRO A 201 1.64 -4.99 -2.05
CA PRO A 201 0.59 -5.60 -1.24
C PRO A 201 0.48 -4.94 0.13
N ALA A 202 -0.75 -4.68 0.57
CA ALA A 202 -1.03 -4.00 1.84
C ALA A 202 -0.90 -4.97 3.03
N ASP A 203 0.24 -5.63 3.15
CA ASP A 203 0.60 -6.52 4.26
C ASP A 203 2.01 -6.24 4.78
N GLY A 204 2.29 -6.65 6.01
CA GLY A 204 3.55 -6.39 6.69
C GLY A 204 4.73 -7.12 6.05
N ILE A 205 4.53 -8.33 5.53
CA ILE A 205 5.59 -9.14 4.88
C ILE A 205 6.07 -8.45 3.61
N ALA A 206 5.13 -8.02 2.76
CA ALA A 206 5.45 -7.37 1.50
C ALA A 206 6.16 -6.03 1.71
N LEU A 207 5.67 -5.20 2.63
CA LEU A 207 6.31 -3.93 2.96
C LEU A 207 7.73 -4.16 3.47
N ARG A 208 7.93 -5.05 4.44
CA ARG A 208 9.25 -5.39 4.96
C ARG A 208 10.19 -5.85 3.86
N ALA A 209 9.74 -6.78 3.00
CA ALA A 209 10.56 -7.31 1.91
C ALA A 209 11.00 -6.23 0.90
N VAL A 210 10.17 -5.21 0.64
CA VAL A 210 10.54 -4.07 -0.20
C VAL A 210 11.59 -3.21 0.47
N LEU A 211 11.44 -2.95 1.77
CA LEU A 211 12.39 -2.14 2.54
C LEU A 211 13.75 -2.85 2.69
N GLU A 212 13.78 -4.15 3.00
CA GLU A 212 15.01 -4.94 3.13
C GLU A 212 15.79 -5.06 1.83
N ARG A 213 15.13 -5.24 0.68
CA ARG A 213 15.79 -5.30 -0.64
C ARG A 213 16.60 -4.04 -0.97
N THR A 214 16.26 -2.93 -0.35
CA THR A 214 16.97 -1.66 -0.52
C THR A 214 18.21 -1.60 0.38
N SER A 215 18.19 -2.25 1.55
CA SER A 215 19.26 -2.23 2.55
C SER A 215 20.45 -3.15 2.22
N GLN A 216 20.24 -4.30 1.57
CA GLN A 216 21.24 -5.37 1.43
C GLN A 216 22.43 -5.10 0.48
N ARG A 217 22.61 -3.90 -0.08
CA ARG A 217 23.74 -3.58 -0.97
C ARG A 217 24.70 -2.51 -0.46
N SER A 218 24.86 -2.38 0.84
CA SER A 218 25.82 -1.43 1.46
C SER A 218 26.97 -2.13 2.18
N ILE A 219 27.44 -3.29 1.72
CA ILE A 219 28.71 -3.85 2.16
C ILE A 219 29.71 -3.62 1.01
N PRO A 220 30.61 -2.61 1.09
CA PRO A 220 31.78 -2.56 0.22
C PRO A 220 32.73 -3.66 0.67
N GLY A 221 33.10 -4.56 -0.23
CA GLY A 221 34.26 -5.43 -0.08
C GLY A 221 35.57 -4.66 -0.16
#